data_c5241f27946cadd77336fb0f9428408f
#
_entry.id   c5241f27946cadd77336fb0f9428408f
#
_cell.length_a   1.000
_cell.length_b   1.000
_cell.length_c   1.000
_cell.angle_alpha   90.00
_cell.angle_beta   90.00
_cell.angle_gamma   90.00
#
_symmetry.space_group_name_H-M   'P 1'
#
loop_
_entity.id
_entity.type
_entity.pdbx_description
1 polymer ?
#
loop_
_entity_poly.entity_id
_entity_poly.type
_entity_poly.pdbx_seq_one_letter_code
_entity_poly.pdbx_strand_id
1 'polypeptide(L)'
;MAPGRLAPDGPAEQLNALDSEFVLPDILFYAFAFLTLVFGFLVVLNPFSRNPVTSAMFLVLTIGSMAGLFVLLHAFFLAAVQVLVYAGAVMVLFLFVIMLLDLKAEERRKMKKTGAVLALVSVGAILFIFLQSLLHSPLPSENSAGLEGGTIPLGYLLFHQYLLPFEIVSVLLLVAMVGVVLLSKKDLK
;
A
#
# COMPACT_ATOMS: atom_id res chain seq x y z
N MET A 1 -35.61 -5.71 22.48
CA MET A 1 -35.16 -6.77 23.39
C MET A 1 -34.17 -7.64 22.62
N ALA A 2 -32.85 -7.34 22.69
CA ALA A 2 -31.81 -8.07 22.00
C ALA A 2 -31.43 -9.31 22.82
N PRO A 3 -31.24 -10.50 22.23
CA PRO A 3 -30.82 -11.69 22.96
C PRO A 3 -29.42 -11.48 23.51
N GLY A 4 -29.29 -11.57 24.85
CA GLY A 4 -28.00 -11.47 25.51
C GLY A 4 -27.04 -12.54 25.05
N ARG A 5 -25.82 -12.12 24.68
CA ARG A 5 -24.70 -13.04 24.58
C ARG A 5 -24.46 -13.66 25.94
N LEU A 6 -24.72 -14.95 26.06
CA LEU A 6 -24.33 -15.74 27.22
C LEU A 6 -22.79 -15.63 27.33
N ALA A 7 -22.33 -15.23 28.52
CA ALA A 7 -20.91 -15.29 28.85
C ALA A 7 -20.42 -16.75 28.76
N PRO A 8 -19.21 -17.03 28.27
CA PRO A 8 -18.69 -18.38 28.17
C PRO A 8 -18.57 -19.02 29.56
N ASP A 9 -19.23 -20.18 29.72
CA ASP A 9 -19.53 -20.80 31.02
C ASP A 9 -18.34 -21.57 31.64
N GLY A 10 -17.12 -21.49 31.09
CA GLY A 10 -15.97 -22.21 31.66
C GLY A 10 -14.61 -21.55 31.41
N PRO A 11 -13.62 -21.73 32.32
CA PRO A 11 -12.28 -21.17 32.14
C PRO A 11 -11.55 -21.70 30.89
N ALA A 12 -11.86 -22.92 30.43
CA ALA A 12 -11.31 -23.49 29.23
C ALA A 12 -11.90 -22.84 27.94
N GLU A 13 -13.15 -22.43 27.97
CA GLU A 13 -13.83 -21.79 26.85
C GLU A 13 -13.41 -20.31 26.72
N GLN A 14 -13.14 -19.66 27.86
CA GLN A 14 -12.53 -18.31 27.89
C GLN A 14 -11.10 -18.33 27.37
N LEU A 15 -10.29 -19.34 27.72
CA LEU A 15 -8.92 -19.50 27.19
C LEU A 15 -8.93 -19.74 25.68
N ASN A 16 -9.80 -20.62 25.19
CA ASN A 16 -9.93 -20.86 23.75
C ASN A 16 -10.45 -19.63 22.98
N ALA A 17 -11.32 -18.83 23.58
CA ALA A 17 -11.79 -17.57 23.00
C ALA A 17 -10.67 -16.52 22.96
N LEU A 18 -9.88 -16.40 24.02
CA LEU A 18 -8.72 -15.51 24.06
C LEU A 18 -7.65 -15.91 23.06
N ASP A 19 -7.33 -17.22 22.97
CA ASP A 19 -6.37 -17.73 21.98
C ASP A 19 -6.85 -17.47 20.54
N SER A 20 -8.15 -17.61 20.26
CA SER A 20 -8.68 -17.33 18.93
C SER A 20 -8.71 -15.84 18.60
N GLU A 21 -8.91 -14.95 19.56
CA GLU A 21 -8.85 -13.48 19.35
C GLU A 21 -7.42 -13.00 19.02
N PHE A 22 -6.39 -13.63 19.57
CA PHE A 22 -4.98 -13.27 19.29
C PHE A 22 -4.43 -13.93 18.03
N VAL A 23 -4.80 -15.16 17.73
CA VAL A 23 -4.23 -15.93 16.61
C VAL A 23 -4.82 -15.49 15.25
N LEU A 24 -6.07 -15.09 15.21
CA LEU A 24 -6.77 -14.73 13.97
C LEU A 24 -6.19 -13.47 13.28
N PRO A 25 -5.93 -12.34 13.98
CA PRO A 25 -5.29 -11.17 13.38
C PRO A 25 -3.88 -11.46 12.83
N ASP A 26 -3.11 -12.29 13.53
CA ASP A 26 -1.76 -12.66 13.11
C ASP A 26 -1.77 -13.48 11.83
N ILE A 27 -2.65 -14.48 11.74
CA ILE A 27 -2.80 -15.29 10.53
C ILE A 27 -3.24 -14.43 9.35
N LEU A 28 -4.19 -13.52 9.55
CA LEU A 28 -4.65 -12.60 8.51
C LEU A 28 -3.53 -11.65 8.09
N PHE A 29 -2.73 -11.16 9.04
CA PHE A 29 -1.59 -10.30 8.74
C PHE A 29 -0.57 -11.02 7.83
N TYR A 30 -0.14 -12.23 8.20
CA TYR A 30 0.77 -13.01 7.36
C TYR A 30 0.17 -13.38 6.00
N ALA A 31 -1.13 -13.66 5.94
CA ALA A 31 -1.81 -13.94 4.69
C ALA A 31 -1.81 -12.73 3.75
N PHE A 32 -2.19 -11.54 4.23
CA PHE A 32 -2.17 -10.31 3.44
C PHE A 32 -0.74 -9.88 3.08
N ALA A 33 0.22 -10.03 3.99
CA ALA A 33 1.63 -9.76 3.72
C ALA A 33 2.16 -10.67 2.61
N PHE A 34 1.89 -11.96 2.68
CA PHE A 34 2.26 -12.92 1.63
C PHE A 34 1.59 -12.58 0.29
N LEU A 35 0.29 -12.27 0.29
CA LEU A 35 -0.44 -11.87 -0.91
C LEU A 35 0.19 -10.63 -1.57
N THR A 36 0.51 -9.62 -0.75
CA THR A 36 1.17 -8.37 -1.22
C THR A 36 2.51 -8.67 -1.88
N LEU A 37 3.33 -9.54 -1.29
CA LEU A 37 4.61 -9.94 -1.84
C LEU A 37 4.46 -10.74 -3.13
N VAL A 38 3.55 -11.73 -3.16
CA VAL A 38 3.30 -12.56 -4.35
C VAL A 38 2.79 -11.72 -5.51
N PHE A 39 1.77 -10.89 -5.29
CA PHE A 39 1.26 -10.03 -6.35
C PHE A 39 2.28 -8.97 -6.78
N GLY A 40 3.03 -8.37 -5.84
CA GLY A 40 4.11 -7.45 -6.16
C GLY A 40 5.21 -8.10 -7.02
N PHE A 41 5.55 -9.33 -6.76
CA PHE A 41 6.50 -10.10 -7.56
C PHE A 41 5.95 -10.43 -8.96
N LEU A 42 4.65 -10.78 -9.05
CA LEU A 42 3.96 -11.03 -10.31
C LEU A 42 3.84 -9.77 -11.19
N VAL A 43 3.78 -8.58 -10.61
CA VAL A 43 3.83 -7.32 -11.38
C VAL A 43 5.10 -7.23 -12.23
N VAL A 44 6.26 -7.59 -11.64
CA VAL A 44 7.56 -7.47 -12.27
C VAL A 44 7.84 -8.62 -13.24
N LEU A 45 7.61 -9.85 -12.80
CA LEU A 45 7.96 -11.05 -13.60
C LEU A 45 6.91 -11.41 -14.65
N ASN A 46 5.64 -11.10 -14.40
CA ASN A 46 4.48 -11.38 -15.25
C ASN A 46 4.61 -12.67 -16.10
N PRO A 47 4.60 -13.87 -15.47
CA PRO A 47 4.79 -15.12 -16.19
C PRO A 47 3.59 -15.51 -17.06
N PHE A 48 2.40 -14.98 -16.77
CA PHE A 48 1.14 -15.35 -17.42
C PHE A 48 0.93 -14.66 -18.76
N SER A 49 1.43 -13.44 -18.95
CA SER A 49 1.16 -12.69 -20.18
C SER A 49 2.20 -11.57 -20.38
N ARG A 50 2.52 -11.32 -21.65
CA ARG A 50 3.34 -10.17 -22.06
C ARG A 50 2.55 -8.85 -22.12
N ASN A 51 1.29 -8.90 -21.73
CA ASN A 51 0.42 -7.71 -21.77
C ASN A 51 0.64 -6.84 -20.54
N PRO A 52 0.97 -5.56 -20.70
CA PRO A 52 1.16 -4.65 -19.58
C PRO A 52 -0.10 -4.43 -18.74
N VAL A 53 -1.28 -4.67 -19.33
CA VAL A 53 -2.56 -4.64 -18.60
C VAL A 53 -2.63 -5.71 -17.51
N THR A 54 -2.09 -6.91 -17.77
CA THR A 54 -2.04 -7.99 -16.76
C THR A 54 -1.15 -7.62 -15.57
N SER A 55 0.01 -6.99 -15.83
CA SER A 55 0.89 -6.47 -14.76
C SER A 55 0.18 -5.39 -13.94
N ALA A 56 -0.55 -4.50 -14.58
CA ALA A 56 -1.33 -3.48 -13.89
C ALA A 56 -2.47 -4.08 -13.05
N MET A 57 -3.10 -5.16 -13.49
CA MET A 57 -4.09 -5.89 -12.66
C MET A 57 -3.46 -6.50 -11.41
N PHE A 58 -2.27 -7.11 -11.51
CA PHE A 58 -1.54 -7.58 -10.34
C PHE A 58 -1.16 -6.44 -9.40
N LEU A 59 -0.85 -5.26 -9.93
CA LEU A 59 -0.57 -4.08 -9.11
C LEU A 59 -1.81 -3.62 -8.33
N VAL A 60 -3.01 -3.65 -8.93
CA VAL A 60 -4.26 -3.37 -8.21
C VAL A 60 -4.48 -4.36 -7.06
N LEU A 61 -4.23 -5.65 -7.30
CA LEU A 61 -4.35 -6.67 -6.25
C LEU A 61 -3.32 -6.47 -5.13
N THR A 62 -2.09 -6.06 -5.46
CA THR A 62 -1.06 -5.69 -4.49
C THR A 62 -1.52 -4.53 -3.60
N ILE A 63 -2.05 -3.47 -4.22
CA ILE A 63 -2.57 -2.27 -3.52
C ILE A 63 -3.75 -2.64 -2.61
N GLY A 64 -4.66 -3.50 -3.09
CA GLY A 64 -5.78 -3.99 -2.30
C GLY A 64 -5.35 -4.82 -1.09
N SER A 65 -4.38 -5.73 -1.29
CA SER A 65 -3.81 -6.52 -0.18
C SER A 65 -3.12 -5.64 0.85
N MET A 66 -2.40 -4.60 0.41
CA MET A 66 -1.75 -3.62 1.29
C MET A 66 -2.77 -2.79 2.09
N ALA A 67 -3.93 -2.47 1.50
CA ALA A 67 -5.02 -1.84 2.24
C ALA A 67 -5.54 -2.74 3.37
N GLY A 68 -5.61 -4.05 3.14
CA GLY A 68 -5.92 -5.04 4.18
C GLY A 68 -4.91 -5.03 5.33
N LEU A 69 -3.62 -4.90 5.05
CA LEU A 69 -2.59 -4.74 6.09
C LEU A 69 -2.80 -3.47 6.91
N PHE A 70 -3.15 -2.34 6.29
CA PHE A 70 -3.44 -1.11 7.02
C PHE A 70 -4.64 -1.24 7.95
N VAL A 71 -5.68 -1.98 7.55
CA VAL A 71 -6.82 -2.27 8.44
C VAL A 71 -6.37 -3.07 9.66
N LEU A 72 -5.55 -4.10 9.48
CA LEU A 72 -5.03 -4.93 10.56
C LEU A 72 -4.10 -4.17 11.51
N LEU A 73 -3.40 -3.14 11.00
CA LEU A 73 -2.58 -2.24 11.80
C LEU A 73 -3.38 -1.07 12.44
N HIS A 74 -4.70 -1.13 12.44
CA HIS A 74 -5.60 -0.07 12.94
C HIS A 74 -5.42 1.31 12.26
N ALA A 75 -4.80 1.34 11.07
CA ALA A 75 -4.61 2.54 10.27
C ALA A 75 -5.78 2.75 9.28
N PHE A 76 -7.00 2.85 9.78
CA PHE A 76 -8.23 2.87 8.99
C PHE A 76 -8.28 4.00 7.96
N PHE A 77 -7.79 5.19 8.32
CA PHE A 77 -7.73 6.31 7.38
C PHE A 77 -6.80 6.02 6.19
N LEU A 78 -5.61 5.45 6.47
CA LEU A 78 -4.68 5.07 5.41
C LEU A 78 -5.26 3.98 4.53
N ALA A 79 -5.94 2.99 5.10
CA ALA A 79 -6.62 1.94 4.34
C ALA A 79 -7.67 2.53 3.39
N ALA A 80 -8.49 3.46 3.87
CA ALA A 80 -9.49 4.14 3.03
C ALA A 80 -8.85 4.93 1.89
N VAL A 81 -7.81 5.72 2.15
CA VAL A 81 -7.07 6.46 1.13
C VAL A 81 -6.40 5.50 0.12
N GLN A 82 -5.83 4.39 0.60
CA GLN A 82 -5.21 3.37 -0.26
C GLN A 82 -6.21 2.83 -1.28
N VAL A 83 -7.43 2.51 -0.87
CA VAL A 83 -8.46 1.99 -1.77
C VAL A 83 -9.04 3.08 -2.66
N LEU A 84 -9.42 4.24 -2.11
CA LEU A 84 -10.12 5.27 -2.87
C LEU A 84 -9.20 5.99 -3.87
N VAL A 85 -8.00 6.38 -3.43
CA VAL A 85 -7.08 7.17 -4.26
C VAL A 85 -6.21 6.25 -5.11
N TYR A 86 -5.47 5.31 -4.48
CA TYR A 86 -4.51 4.49 -5.22
C TYR A 86 -5.21 3.43 -6.09
N ALA A 87 -6.04 2.57 -5.51
CA ALA A 87 -6.73 1.54 -6.29
C ALA A 87 -7.86 2.12 -7.15
N GLY A 88 -8.59 3.13 -6.66
CA GLY A 88 -9.71 3.75 -7.35
C GLY A 88 -9.27 4.75 -8.42
N ALA A 89 -8.75 5.91 -8.03
CA ALA A 89 -8.50 6.99 -8.98
C ALA A 89 -7.24 6.76 -9.83
N VAL A 90 -6.09 6.52 -9.18
CA VAL A 90 -4.79 6.47 -9.86
C VAL A 90 -4.68 5.22 -10.75
N MET A 91 -5.00 4.05 -10.19
CA MET A 91 -4.85 2.80 -10.94
C MET A 91 -5.88 2.64 -12.06
N VAL A 92 -7.10 3.11 -11.88
CA VAL A 92 -8.12 3.09 -12.95
C VAL A 92 -7.67 3.99 -14.10
N LEU A 93 -7.18 5.21 -13.79
CA LEU A 93 -6.64 6.09 -14.82
C LEU A 93 -5.43 5.46 -15.54
N PHE A 94 -4.53 4.85 -14.79
CA PHE A 94 -3.35 4.19 -15.33
C PHE A 94 -3.71 3.01 -16.24
N LEU A 95 -4.67 2.17 -15.84
CA LEU A 95 -5.20 1.08 -16.67
C LEU A 95 -5.82 1.61 -17.97
N PHE A 96 -6.58 2.70 -17.88
CA PHE A 96 -7.18 3.32 -19.04
C PHE A 96 -6.12 3.82 -20.03
N VAL A 97 -5.08 4.50 -19.52
CA VAL A 97 -3.97 4.99 -20.37
C VAL A 97 -3.21 3.82 -21.01
N ILE A 98 -2.88 2.77 -20.26
CA ILE A 98 -2.18 1.59 -20.81
C ILE A 98 -3.03 0.89 -21.88
N MET A 99 -4.34 0.83 -21.70
CA MET A 99 -5.24 0.20 -22.67
C MET A 99 -5.32 1.01 -23.97
N LEU A 100 -5.23 2.35 -23.90
CA LEU A 100 -5.23 3.22 -25.07
C LEU A 100 -3.88 3.28 -25.80
N LEU A 101 -2.79 3.01 -25.10
CA LEU A 101 -1.45 3.05 -25.67
C LEU A 101 -1.13 1.72 -26.38
N ASP A 102 -0.78 1.78 -27.66
CA ASP A 102 -0.28 0.61 -28.39
C ASP A 102 1.19 0.35 -28.01
N LEU A 103 1.39 -0.44 -26.96
CA LEU A 103 2.73 -0.78 -26.42
C LEU A 103 3.43 -1.89 -27.22
N LYS A 104 2.85 -2.38 -28.33
CA LYS A 104 3.45 -3.43 -29.17
C LYS A 104 4.71 -2.97 -29.90
N ALA A 105 4.89 -1.65 -30.03
CA ALA A 105 6.02 -1.04 -30.74
C ALA A 105 7.31 -0.93 -29.90
N GLU A 106 7.26 -1.18 -28.59
CA GLU A 106 8.46 -1.09 -27.74
C GLU A 106 9.30 -2.36 -27.86
N GLU A 107 10.21 -2.34 -28.83
CA GLU A 107 11.21 -3.40 -29.01
C GLU A 107 11.98 -3.63 -27.71
N ARG A 108 12.06 -4.89 -27.30
CA ARG A 108 12.80 -5.35 -26.13
C ARG A 108 14.25 -4.89 -26.21
N ARG A 109 14.58 -3.83 -25.52
CA ARG A 109 15.96 -3.46 -25.25
C ARG A 109 16.61 -4.60 -24.49
N LYS A 110 17.54 -5.31 -25.13
CA LYS A 110 18.33 -6.38 -24.50
C LYS A 110 19.06 -5.76 -23.31
N MET A 111 18.71 -6.17 -22.11
CA MET A 111 19.40 -5.74 -20.89
C MET A 111 20.86 -6.18 -20.97
N LYS A 112 21.78 -5.23 -20.87
CA LYS A 112 23.21 -5.56 -20.77
C LYS A 112 23.43 -6.28 -19.43
N LYS A 113 24.08 -7.46 -19.47
CA LYS A 113 24.35 -8.28 -18.29
C LYS A 113 25.06 -7.50 -17.16
N THR A 114 25.94 -6.58 -17.54
CA THR A 114 26.65 -5.68 -16.60
C THR A 114 25.68 -4.77 -15.82
N GLY A 115 24.64 -4.23 -16.48
CA GLY A 115 23.63 -3.42 -15.81
C GLY A 115 22.78 -4.22 -14.83
N ALA A 116 22.44 -5.46 -15.17
CA ALA A 116 21.67 -6.35 -14.28
C ALA A 116 22.46 -6.72 -13.02
N VAL A 117 23.75 -7.01 -13.14
CA VAL A 117 24.64 -7.30 -11.99
C VAL A 117 24.78 -6.07 -11.09
N LEU A 118 24.99 -4.89 -11.65
CA LEU A 118 25.11 -3.66 -10.87
C LEU A 118 23.80 -3.33 -10.13
N ALA A 119 22.66 -3.52 -10.78
CA ALA A 119 21.34 -3.35 -10.16
C ALA A 119 21.12 -4.35 -8.99
N LEU A 120 21.50 -5.61 -9.17
CA LEU A 120 21.38 -6.63 -8.14
C LEU A 120 22.25 -6.31 -6.92
N VAL A 121 23.49 -5.86 -7.13
CA VAL A 121 24.40 -5.45 -6.07
C VAL A 121 23.86 -4.24 -5.31
N SER A 122 23.34 -3.23 -6.01
CA SER A 122 22.80 -2.02 -5.36
C SER A 122 21.53 -2.34 -4.53
N VAL A 123 20.62 -3.15 -5.05
CA VAL A 123 19.43 -3.60 -4.31
C VAL A 123 19.82 -4.44 -3.10
N GLY A 124 20.80 -5.36 -3.27
CA GLY A 124 21.33 -6.17 -2.17
C GLY A 124 21.98 -5.33 -1.06
N ALA A 125 22.72 -4.28 -1.41
CA ALA A 125 23.32 -3.36 -0.46
C ALA A 125 22.25 -2.58 0.33
N ILE A 126 21.23 -2.06 -0.34
CA ILE A 126 20.11 -1.36 0.31
C ILE A 126 19.36 -2.30 1.25
N LEU A 127 19.06 -3.51 0.81
CA LEU A 127 18.38 -4.52 1.63
C LEU A 127 19.23 -4.89 2.86
N PHE A 128 20.53 -5.02 2.70
CA PHE A 128 21.45 -5.32 3.82
C PHE A 128 21.45 -4.19 4.85
N ILE A 129 21.55 -2.93 4.42
CA ILE A 129 21.49 -1.76 5.33
C ILE A 129 20.14 -1.71 6.05
N PHE A 130 19.06 -1.97 5.35
CA PHE A 130 17.71 -2.00 5.93
C PHE A 130 17.55 -3.09 6.98
N LEU A 131 18.00 -4.31 6.69
CA LEU A 131 18.01 -5.42 7.64
C LEU A 131 18.86 -5.12 8.88
N GLN A 132 20.04 -4.55 8.70
CA GLN A 132 20.89 -4.15 9.81
C GLN A 132 20.22 -3.08 10.69
N SER A 133 19.54 -2.11 10.07
CA SER A 133 18.80 -1.09 10.79
C SER A 133 17.66 -1.69 11.64
N LEU A 134 16.92 -2.65 11.10
CA LEU A 134 15.84 -3.33 11.82
C LEU A 134 16.37 -4.17 13.00
N LEU A 135 17.46 -4.92 12.79
CA LEU A 135 18.02 -5.81 13.82
C LEU A 135 18.66 -5.04 14.98
N HIS A 136 19.15 -3.82 14.73
CA HIS A 136 19.79 -2.98 15.75
C HIS A 136 18.86 -1.90 16.32
N SER A 137 17.63 -1.80 15.82
CA SER A 137 16.65 -0.85 16.35
C SER A 137 16.11 -1.37 17.68
N PRO A 138 16.18 -0.58 18.77
CA PRO A 138 15.52 -0.97 20.01
C PRO A 138 14.02 -1.09 19.74
N LEU A 139 13.42 -2.21 20.17
CA LEU A 139 11.98 -2.39 20.09
C LEU A 139 11.30 -1.25 20.86
N PRO A 140 10.26 -0.62 20.32
CA PRO A 140 9.50 0.38 21.06
C PRO A 140 9.01 -0.25 22.36
N SER A 141 9.22 0.44 23.48
CA SER A 141 8.68 0.02 24.77
C SER A 141 7.14 -0.05 24.66
N GLU A 142 6.54 -1.09 25.21
CA GLU A 142 5.08 -1.36 25.21
C GLU A 142 4.21 -0.20 25.73
N ASN A 143 4.80 0.83 26.33
CA ASN A 143 4.13 2.02 26.83
C ASN A 143 3.79 3.08 25.78
N SER A 144 4.06 2.84 24.51
CA SER A 144 3.47 3.67 23.43
C SER A 144 1.99 3.27 23.31
N ALA A 145 1.16 3.84 24.17
CA ALA A 145 -0.30 3.77 24.01
C ALA A 145 -0.62 4.04 22.55
N GLY A 146 -1.08 3.00 21.84
CA GLY A 146 -1.22 3.03 20.39
C GLY A 146 -2.07 4.23 20.01
N LEU A 147 -1.45 5.22 19.38
CA LEU A 147 -2.18 6.24 18.66
C LEU A 147 -2.93 5.48 17.56
N GLU A 148 -4.19 5.14 17.83
CA GLU A 148 -5.05 4.60 16.80
C GLU A 148 -4.97 5.52 15.59
N GLY A 149 -4.68 4.94 14.41
CA GLY A 149 -4.60 5.67 13.15
C GLY A 149 -5.95 6.24 12.71
N GLY A 150 -6.66 6.82 13.68
CA GLY A 150 -7.95 7.47 13.50
C GLY A 150 -7.83 8.81 12.79
N THR A 151 -8.90 9.26 12.17
CA THR A 151 -8.96 10.49 11.38
C THR A 151 -8.72 11.75 12.23
N ILE A 152 -9.23 11.75 13.47
CA ILE A 152 -9.15 12.92 14.37
C ILE A 152 -7.72 13.18 14.86
N PRO A 153 -6.99 12.19 15.44
CA PRO A 153 -5.59 12.40 15.84
C PRO A 153 -4.70 12.79 14.67
N LEU A 154 -4.91 12.17 13.49
CA LEU A 154 -4.15 12.48 12.29
C LEU A 154 -4.40 13.93 11.82
N GLY A 155 -5.67 14.37 11.82
CA GLY A 155 -6.02 15.74 11.48
C GLY A 155 -5.38 16.75 12.44
N TYR A 156 -5.40 16.46 13.74
CA TYR A 156 -4.76 17.33 14.74
C TYR A 156 -3.25 17.48 14.49
N LEU A 157 -2.55 16.36 14.26
CA LEU A 157 -1.12 16.37 13.93
C LEU A 157 -0.83 17.15 12.66
N LEU A 158 -1.64 16.96 11.61
CA LEU A 158 -1.47 17.59 10.32
C LEU A 158 -1.57 19.14 10.42
N PHE A 159 -2.56 19.64 11.17
CA PHE A 159 -2.80 21.07 11.30
C PHE A 159 -1.96 21.77 12.37
N HIS A 160 -1.30 21.06 13.30
CA HIS A 160 -0.49 21.66 14.35
C HIS A 160 1.01 21.42 14.15
N GLN A 161 1.42 20.21 13.82
CA GLN A 161 2.84 19.86 13.71
C GLN A 161 3.34 19.81 12.26
N TYR A 162 2.47 19.42 11.31
CA TYR A 162 2.81 19.22 9.90
C TYR A 162 2.10 20.22 8.98
N LEU A 163 1.86 21.45 9.46
CA LEU A 163 1.16 22.50 8.69
C LEU A 163 1.89 22.82 7.39
N LEU A 164 3.20 22.98 7.43
CA LEU A 164 4.00 23.35 6.26
C LEU A 164 3.98 22.26 5.17
N PRO A 165 4.20 20.96 5.45
CA PRO A 165 3.98 19.91 4.47
C PRO A 165 2.55 19.88 3.92
N PHE A 166 1.54 20.16 4.73
CA PHE A 166 0.14 20.22 4.30
C PHE A 166 -0.09 21.34 3.28
N GLU A 167 0.46 22.56 3.53
CA GLU A 167 0.37 23.68 2.60
C GLU A 167 1.10 23.39 1.27
N ILE A 168 2.28 22.77 1.33
CA ILE A 168 3.02 22.36 0.11
C ILE A 168 2.19 21.40 -0.75
N VAL A 169 1.56 20.40 -0.13
CA VAL A 169 0.70 19.43 -0.84
C VAL A 169 -0.52 20.13 -1.43
N SER A 170 -1.13 21.09 -0.73
CA SER A 170 -2.27 21.86 -1.25
C SER A 170 -1.91 22.67 -2.50
N VAL A 171 -0.75 23.32 -2.49
CA VAL A 171 -0.23 24.04 -3.68
C VAL A 171 0.08 23.06 -4.82
N LEU A 172 0.66 21.89 -4.52
CA LEU A 172 0.92 20.86 -5.51
C LEU A 172 -0.36 20.40 -6.20
N LEU A 173 -1.43 20.16 -5.42
CA LEU A 173 -2.75 19.78 -5.96
C LEU A 173 -3.34 20.87 -6.85
N LEU A 174 -3.22 22.14 -6.43
CA LEU A 174 -3.65 23.29 -7.23
C LEU A 174 -2.91 23.34 -8.58
N VAL A 175 -1.59 23.22 -8.55
CA VAL A 175 -0.75 23.23 -9.77
C VAL A 175 -1.09 22.03 -10.66
N ALA A 176 -1.31 20.85 -10.10
CA ALA A 176 -1.73 19.67 -10.86
C ALA A 176 -3.09 19.90 -11.56
N MET A 177 -4.06 20.48 -10.85
CA MET A 177 -5.38 20.80 -11.42
C MET A 177 -5.26 21.82 -12.57
N VAL A 178 -4.51 22.90 -12.38
CA VAL A 178 -4.26 23.90 -13.43
C VAL A 178 -3.54 23.26 -14.63
N GLY A 179 -2.55 22.42 -14.37
CA GLY A 179 -1.82 21.69 -15.41
C GLY A 179 -2.72 20.82 -16.28
N VAL A 180 -3.64 20.07 -15.66
CA VAL A 180 -4.60 19.23 -16.39
C VAL A 180 -5.51 20.09 -17.27
N VAL A 181 -6.02 21.22 -16.77
CA VAL A 181 -6.87 22.13 -17.53
C VAL A 181 -6.11 22.73 -18.72
N LEU A 182 -4.87 23.15 -18.53
CA LEU A 182 -4.04 23.73 -19.60
C LEU A 182 -3.71 22.69 -20.70
N LEU A 183 -3.38 21.45 -20.30
CA LEU A 183 -3.07 20.38 -21.24
C LEU A 183 -4.31 19.87 -21.97
N SER A 184 -5.48 19.92 -21.33
CA SER A 184 -6.75 19.49 -21.93
C SER A 184 -7.34 20.53 -22.89
N LYS A 185 -6.91 21.80 -22.79
CA LYS A 185 -7.41 22.87 -23.64
C LYS A 185 -6.91 22.67 -25.08
N LYS A 186 -7.81 22.20 -25.96
CA LYS A 186 -7.59 22.15 -27.40
C LYS A 186 -7.57 23.61 -27.90
N ASP A 187 -6.51 24.01 -28.62
CA ASP A 187 -6.47 25.32 -29.25
C ASP A 187 -7.74 25.55 -30.07
N LEU A 188 -8.59 26.45 -29.59
CA LEU A 188 -9.69 26.97 -30.36
C LEU A 188 -9.06 27.89 -31.41
N LYS A 189 -8.88 27.37 -32.64
CA LYS A 189 -8.65 28.17 -33.82
C LYS A 189 -9.92 28.91 -34.17
#